data_d0eb9259745af46c2600bd500f24f2d0
#
_entry.id   d0eb9259745af46c2600bd500f24f2d0
#
_cell.length_a   1.000
_cell.length_b   1.000
_cell.length_c   1.000
_cell.angle_alpha   90.00
_cell.angle_beta   90.00
_cell.angle_gamma   90.00
#
_symmetry.space_group_name_H-M   'P 1'
#
loop_
_entity.id
_entity.type
_entity.pdbx_description
1 polymer ?
#
loop_
_entity_poly.entity_id
_entity_poly.type
_entity_poly.pdbx_seq_one_letter_code
_entity_poly.pdbx_strand_id
1 'polypeptide(L)'
;VAAAHEERFTRKRHDPDIPKQAVGYCLAEAGISLEDVDYLVFYDKPFIKFERILTTYLATFPRSLPSFSKAIPVWLKEKLWVPKALERELGWKGELLFTEHHQSHAASAFLPSPFEEAAILTLDGVGEWATATQGIGRGNKCELIREIRFPHSLGLLYSAFTYYLGFKVNSAEYKVMGAAPYGEPKYYDQILEHLVDLRDGGSFRLDMKYFSYDYG
;
A
#
# COMPACT_ATOMS: atom_id res chain seq x y z
N VAL A 1 -0.75 13.28 20.26
CA VAL A 1 -0.74 12.75 18.89
C VAL A 1 -2.19 12.56 18.44
N ALA A 2 -2.51 13.03 17.25
CA ALA A 2 -3.84 12.93 16.65
C ALA A 2 -3.77 12.19 15.31
N ALA A 3 -4.83 11.48 14.95
CA ALA A 3 -4.97 10.82 13.68
C ALA A 3 -6.43 10.87 13.22
N ALA A 4 -6.64 11.11 11.94
CA ALA A 4 -7.97 11.17 11.36
C ALA A 4 -7.97 10.66 9.91
N HIS A 5 -9.09 10.09 9.49
CA HIS A 5 -9.35 9.65 8.14
C HIS A 5 -10.16 10.70 7.40
N GLU A 6 -9.73 11.13 6.21
CA GLU A 6 -10.44 12.16 5.43
C GLU A 6 -11.90 11.78 5.15
N GLU A 7 -12.15 10.50 4.89
CA GLU A 7 -13.49 9.97 4.65
C GLU A 7 -14.48 10.20 5.80
N ARG A 8 -14.01 10.40 7.03
CA ARG A 8 -14.86 10.75 8.18
C ARG A 8 -15.51 12.12 8.02
N PHE A 9 -14.82 13.02 7.35
CA PHE A 9 -15.25 14.40 7.12
C PHE A 9 -16.02 14.53 5.80
N THR A 10 -15.41 14.04 4.70
CA THR A 10 -15.98 14.18 3.35
C THR A 10 -17.16 13.25 3.08
N ARG A 11 -17.30 12.15 3.84
CA ARG A 11 -18.27 11.08 3.61
C ARG A 11 -18.15 10.42 2.22
N LYS A 12 -17.05 10.66 1.53
CA LYS A 12 -16.71 9.97 0.29
C LYS A 12 -15.90 8.72 0.60
N ARG A 13 -16.37 7.57 0.14
CA ARG A 13 -15.64 6.32 0.29
C ARG A 13 -14.46 6.27 -0.67
N HIS A 14 -13.27 5.89 -0.17
CA HIS A 14 -12.01 5.88 -0.92
C HIS A 14 -11.70 7.24 -1.57
N ASP A 15 -11.83 8.30 -0.79
CA ASP A 15 -11.51 9.66 -1.23
C ASP A 15 -10.03 9.74 -1.60
N PRO A 16 -9.68 10.00 -2.88
CA PRO A 16 -8.30 10.05 -3.35
C PRO A 16 -7.66 11.43 -3.18
N ASP A 17 -8.43 12.41 -2.71
CA ASP A 17 -8.00 13.80 -2.60
C ASP A 17 -7.01 13.98 -1.43
N ILE A 18 -6.25 15.07 -1.46
CA ILE A 18 -5.38 15.44 -0.34
C ILE A 18 -6.22 15.65 0.93
N PRO A 19 -5.84 15.03 2.06
CA PRO A 19 -6.66 14.95 3.27
C PRO A 19 -6.68 16.25 4.07
N LYS A 20 -7.24 17.31 3.52
CA LYS A 20 -7.25 18.66 4.11
C LYS A 20 -7.96 18.74 5.45
N GLN A 21 -9.11 18.08 5.57
CA GLN A 21 -9.92 18.14 6.78
C GLN A 21 -9.28 17.30 7.90
N ALA A 22 -8.71 16.14 7.54
CA ALA A 22 -7.97 15.33 8.49
C ALA A 22 -6.71 16.05 9.00
N VAL A 23 -5.98 16.75 8.12
CA VAL A 23 -4.84 17.59 8.50
C VAL A 23 -5.30 18.72 9.42
N GLY A 24 -6.35 19.47 9.03
CA GLY A 24 -6.91 20.53 9.87
C GLY A 24 -7.35 20.06 11.25
N TYR A 25 -7.99 18.88 11.32
CA TYR A 25 -8.37 18.26 12.58
C TYR A 25 -7.15 17.94 13.45
N CYS A 26 -6.12 17.32 12.87
CA CYS A 26 -4.91 16.96 13.63
C CYS A 26 -4.15 18.19 14.16
N LEU A 27 -4.09 19.27 13.37
CA LEU A 27 -3.48 20.55 13.80
C LEU A 27 -4.30 21.19 14.93
N ALA A 28 -5.62 21.23 14.80
CA ALA A 28 -6.49 21.75 15.82
C ALA A 28 -6.41 20.97 17.15
N GLU A 29 -6.35 19.64 17.08
CA GLU A 29 -6.21 18.76 18.25
C GLU A 29 -4.86 18.96 18.94
N ALA A 30 -3.80 19.24 18.18
CA ALA A 30 -2.49 19.57 18.69
C ALA A 30 -2.36 21.04 19.19
N GLY A 31 -3.32 21.90 18.87
CA GLY A 31 -3.29 23.33 19.22
C GLY A 31 -2.21 24.11 18.47
N ILE A 32 -1.83 23.68 17.25
CA ILE A 32 -0.80 24.28 16.40
C ILE A 32 -1.37 24.66 15.05
N SER A 33 -0.64 25.51 14.31
CA SER A 33 -0.89 25.84 12.91
C SER A 33 -0.01 25.03 11.96
N LEU A 34 -0.27 25.11 10.67
CA LEU A 34 0.58 24.46 9.66
C LEU A 34 2.01 25.06 9.63
N GLU A 35 2.17 26.32 10.04
CA GLU A 35 3.45 27.02 10.09
C GLU A 35 4.35 26.52 11.23
N ASP A 36 3.78 25.89 12.24
CA ASP A 36 4.50 25.31 13.37
C ASP A 36 4.99 23.88 13.07
N VAL A 37 4.68 23.33 11.89
CA VAL A 37 5.07 21.99 11.48
C VAL A 37 6.45 22.03 10.84
N ASP A 38 7.42 21.28 11.36
CA ASP A 38 8.77 21.21 10.82
C ASP A 38 8.83 20.42 9.50
N TYR A 39 8.16 19.27 9.45
CA TYR A 39 8.20 18.35 8.32
C TYR A 39 6.81 17.84 7.95
N LEU A 40 6.56 17.74 6.66
CA LEU A 40 5.47 16.96 6.12
C LEU A 40 6.04 15.67 5.53
N VAL A 41 5.50 14.52 5.93
CA VAL A 41 6.00 13.23 5.46
C VAL A 41 4.94 12.57 4.60
N PHE A 42 5.31 12.21 3.35
CA PHE A 42 4.46 11.43 2.47
C PHE A 42 4.83 9.95 2.56
N TYR A 43 3.82 9.10 2.66
CA TYR A 43 3.93 7.67 3.01
C TYR A 43 4.51 6.76 1.91
N ASP A 44 4.97 7.33 0.79
CA ASP A 44 5.25 6.58 -0.43
C ASP A 44 6.31 7.32 -1.26
N LYS A 45 7.06 6.61 -2.10
CA LYS A 45 8.03 7.18 -3.04
C LYS A 45 7.50 7.11 -4.48
N PRO A 46 6.78 8.14 -4.97
CA PRO A 46 6.08 8.09 -6.25
C PRO A 46 6.97 7.77 -7.46
N PHE A 47 8.21 8.26 -7.48
CA PHE A 47 9.13 7.99 -8.57
C PHE A 47 9.57 6.52 -8.64
N ILE A 48 9.80 5.87 -7.51
CA ILE A 48 10.16 4.45 -7.46
C ILE A 48 8.95 3.58 -7.84
N LYS A 49 7.75 3.96 -7.41
CA LYS A 49 6.51 3.32 -7.88
C LYS A 49 6.35 3.43 -9.40
N PHE A 50 6.62 4.60 -9.95
CA PHE A 50 6.55 4.82 -11.40
C PHE A 50 7.59 4.00 -12.15
N GLU A 51 8.83 3.93 -11.65
CA GLU A 51 9.88 3.07 -12.18
C GLU A 51 9.42 1.61 -12.24
N ARG A 52 8.86 1.08 -11.16
CA ARG A 52 8.31 -0.28 -11.14
C ARG A 52 7.26 -0.50 -12.23
N ILE A 53 6.33 0.45 -12.36
CA ILE A 53 5.25 0.37 -13.36
C ILE A 53 5.82 0.33 -14.77
N LEU A 54 6.76 1.22 -15.09
CA LEU A 54 7.44 1.24 -16.39
C LEU A 54 8.19 -0.06 -16.65
N THR A 55 8.99 -0.51 -15.69
CA THR A 55 9.79 -1.74 -15.82
C THR A 55 8.88 -2.96 -16.03
N THR A 56 7.76 -3.03 -15.28
CA THR A 56 6.80 -4.11 -15.42
C THR A 56 6.16 -4.13 -16.81
N TYR A 57 5.72 -2.97 -17.29
CA TYR A 57 5.10 -2.88 -18.61
C TYR A 57 6.07 -3.18 -19.74
N LEU A 58 7.33 -2.77 -19.62
CA LEU A 58 8.37 -3.11 -20.60
C LEU A 58 8.67 -4.61 -20.61
N ALA A 59 8.76 -5.23 -19.43
CA ALA A 59 9.02 -6.66 -19.29
C ALA A 59 7.87 -7.55 -19.83
N THR A 60 6.65 -7.04 -19.82
CA THR A 60 5.44 -7.78 -20.26
C THR A 60 4.91 -7.36 -21.62
N PHE A 61 5.64 -6.48 -22.33
CA PHE A 61 5.30 -6.09 -23.72
C PHE A 61 5.23 -7.32 -24.66
N PRO A 62 4.27 -7.40 -25.62
CA PRO A 62 3.25 -6.40 -25.96
C PRO A 62 1.95 -6.51 -25.16
N ARG A 63 1.81 -7.48 -24.26
CA ARG A 63 0.55 -7.74 -23.50
C ARG A 63 0.12 -6.53 -22.66
N SER A 64 1.09 -5.80 -22.12
CA SER A 64 0.87 -4.63 -21.25
C SER A 64 0.47 -3.34 -21.99
N LEU A 65 0.49 -3.31 -23.32
CA LEU A 65 0.26 -2.08 -24.08
C LEU A 65 -1.09 -1.38 -23.77
N PRO A 66 -2.22 -2.08 -23.62
CA PRO A 66 -3.49 -1.43 -23.28
C PRO A 66 -3.47 -0.78 -21.88
N SER A 67 -2.85 -1.45 -20.89
CA SER A 67 -2.73 -0.94 -19.52
C SER A 67 -1.73 0.20 -19.45
N PHE A 68 -0.61 0.10 -20.15
CA PHE A 68 0.38 1.17 -20.30
C PHE A 68 -0.23 2.47 -20.83
N SER A 69 -0.99 2.38 -21.93
CA SER A 69 -1.59 3.56 -22.56
C SER A 69 -2.59 4.30 -21.65
N LYS A 70 -3.22 3.59 -20.72
CA LYS A 70 -4.15 4.17 -19.75
C LYS A 70 -3.44 4.73 -18.51
N ALA A 71 -2.44 3.99 -18.00
CA ALA A 71 -1.79 4.33 -16.73
C ALA A 71 -0.80 5.50 -16.86
N ILE A 72 0.05 5.48 -17.89
CA ILE A 72 1.15 6.45 -18.02
C ILE A 72 0.69 7.92 -18.05
N PRO A 73 -0.36 8.30 -18.81
CA PRO A 73 -0.84 9.68 -18.79
C PRO A 73 -1.27 10.17 -17.39
N VAL A 74 -1.91 9.30 -16.60
CA VAL A 74 -2.33 9.62 -15.23
C VAL A 74 -1.12 9.84 -14.32
N TRP A 75 -0.12 8.95 -14.42
CA TRP A 75 1.11 9.09 -13.65
C TRP A 75 1.88 10.36 -13.96
N LEU A 76 2.07 10.66 -15.24
CA LEU A 76 2.81 11.85 -15.69
C LEU A 76 2.08 13.16 -15.37
N LYS A 77 0.75 13.17 -15.35
CA LYS A 77 -0.02 14.39 -15.08
C LYS A 77 -0.25 14.65 -13.59
N GLU A 78 -0.44 13.61 -12.80
CA GLU A 78 -0.95 13.73 -11.43
C GLU A 78 -0.04 13.08 -10.38
N LYS A 79 0.21 11.77 -10.50
CA LYS A 79 0.78 10.96 -9.42
C LYS A 79 2.23 11.28 -9.07
N LEU A 80 3.02 11.78 -10.02
CA LEU A 80 4.41 12.17 -9.78
C LEU A 80 4.55 13.53 -9.09
N TRP A 81 3.50 14.37 -9.11
CA TRP A 81 3.58 15.76 -8.68
C TRP A 81 3.03 16.01 -7.27
N VAL A 82 3.26 15.03 -6.36
CA VAL A 82 2.83 15.14 -4.95
C VAL A 82 3.25 16.45 -4.30
N PRO A 83 4.51 16.95 -4.43
CA PRO A 83 4.89 18.22 -3.82
C PRO A 83 4.01 19.40 -4.27
N LYS A 84 3.76 19.51 -5.58
CA LYS A 84 2.89 20.56 -6.13
C LYS A 84 1.45 20.43 -5.69
N ALA A 85 0.96 19.19 -5.55
CA ALA A 85 -0.39 18.95 -5.05
C ALA A 85 -0.53 19.39 -3.60
N LEU A 86 0.43 19.05 -2.74
CA LEU A 86 0.46 19.45 -1.33
C LEU A 86 0.60 20.98 -1.17
N GLU A 87 1.46 21.62 -1.94
CA GLU A 87 1.59 23.09 -1.97
C GLU A 87 0.25 23.74 -2.36
N ARG A 88 -0.38 23.28 -3.43
CA ARG A 88 -1.65 23.83 -3.93
C ARG A 88 -2.80 23.62 -2.94
N GLU A 89 -2.89 22.43 -2.36
CA GLU A 89 -4.07 22.02 -1.60
C GLU A 89 -3.98 22.35 -0.12
N LEU A 90 -2.80 22.29 0.49
CA LEU A 90 -2.55 22.61 1.90
C LEU A 90 -1.87 23.95 2.11
N GLY A 91 -1.29 24.55 1.06
CA GLY A 91 -0.42 25.73 1.19
C GLY A 91 0.96 25.40 1.78
N TRP A 92 1.35 24.11 1.80
CA TRP A 92 2.62 23.68 2.37
C TRP A 92 3.81 24.20 1.57
N LYS A 93 4.76 24.86 2.25
CA LYS A 93 6.00 25.40 1.67
C LYS A 93 7.26 24.93 2.41
N GLY A 94 7.09 24.13 3.46
CA GLY A 94 8.19 23.58 4.25
C GLY A 94 8.84 22.36 3.60
N GLU A 95 9.67 21.68 4.36
CA GLU A 95 10.35 20.47 3.91
C GLU A 95 9.37 19.29 3.77
N LEU A 96 9.43 18.62 2.62
CA LEU A 96 8.64 17.41 2.33
C LEU A 96 9.55 16.20 2.27
N LEU A 97 9.32 15.26 3.16
CA LEU A 97 10.02 13.99 3.21
C LEU A 97 9.16 12.87 2.60
N PHE A 98 9.83 11.86 2.09
CA PHE A 98 9.20 10.65 1.54
C PHE A 98 9.73 9.42 2.26
N THR A 99 8.82 8.57 2.72
CA THR A 99 9.20 7.27 3.28
C THR A 99 8.77 6.15 2.35
N GLU A 100 9.36 4.97 2.48
CA GLU A 100 8.93 3.80 1.74
C GLU A 100 7.61 3.28 2.28
N HIS A 101 6.77 2.76 1.39
CA HIS A 101 5.42 2.32 1.71
C HIS A 101 5.39 1.28 2.84
N HIS A 102 6.21 0.24 2.75
CA HIS A 102 6.28 -0.78 3.79
C HIS A 102 6.94 -0.29 5.08
N GLN A 103 7.82 0.71 4.99
CA GLN A 103 8.35 1.39 6.17
C GLN A 103 7.25 2.19 6.89
N SER A 104 6.36 2.84 6.13
CA SER A 104 5.17 3.50 6.69
C SER A 104 4.26 2.52 7.39
N HIS A 105 3.98 1.35 6.79
CA HIS A 105 3.19 0.29 7.43
C HIS A 105 3.83 -0.17 8.74
N ALA A 106 5.13 -0.47 8.74
CA ALA A 106 5.86 -0.89 9.93
C ALA A 106 5.80 0.15 11.04
N ALA A 107 6.08 1.41 10.72
CA ALA A 107 6.06 2.53 11.65
C ALA A 107 4.66 2.78 12.22
N SER A 108 3.63 2.73 11.39
CA SER A 108 2.24 2.97 11.81
C SER A 108 1.71 1.92 12.79
N ALA A 109 2.24 0.71 12.73
CA ALA A 109 1.86 -0.37 13.65
C ALA A 109 2.73 -0.40 14.90
N PHE A 110 4.05 -0.30 14.76
CA PHE A 110 4.99 -0.50 15.87
C PHE A 110 5.11 0.73 16.78
N LEU A 111 5.29 1.93 16.21
CA LEU A 111 5.59 3.13 17.03
C LEU A 111 4.47 3.52 18.00
N PRO A 112 3.18 3.37 17.69
CA PRO A 112 2.11 3.61 18.67
C PRO A 112 1.79 2.38 19.55
N SER A 113 2.45 1.24 19.34
CA SER A 113 2.23 0.02 20.10
C SER A 113 2.86 0.12 21.51
N PRO A 114 2.42 -0.71 22.47
CA PRO A 114 3.01 -0.76 23.80
C PRO A 114 4.31 -1.58 23.87
N PHE A 115 4.81 -2.09 22.76
CA PHE A 115 5.96 -3.00 22.73
C PHE A 115 7.27 -2.24 22.60
N GLU A 116 8.22 -2.51 23.47
CA GLU A 116 9.61 -2.02 23.36
C GLU A 116 10.39 -2.74 22.26
N GLU A 117 10.08 -4.02 22.03
CA GLU A 117 10.62 -4.83 20.96
C GLU A 117 9.53 -5.74 20.37
N ALA A 118 9.48 -5.83 19.04
CA ALA A 118 8.54 -6.71 18.34
C ALA A 118 9.08 -7.15 16.98
N ALA A 119 8.68 -8.36 16.55
CA ALA A 119 8.76 -8.73 15.14
C ALA A 119 7.69 -7.96 14.36
N ILE A 120 8.06 -7.48 13.18
CA ILE A 120 7.19 -6.74 12.28
C ILE A 120 6.98 -7.56 11.01
N LEU A 121 5.72 -7.74 10.62
CA LEU A 121 5.32 -8.32 9.34
C LEU A 121 4.38 -7.35 8.64
N THR A 122 4.72 -6.98 7.41
CA THR A 122 3.81 -6.22 6.55
C THR A 122 3.41 -7.04 5.34
N LEU A 123 2.13 -7.02 5.01
CA LEU A 123 1.55 -7.69 3.84
C LEU A 123 0.64 -6.71 3.12
N ASP A 124 0.90 -6.48 1.84
CA ASP A 124 0.15 -5.52 1.04
C ASP A 124 -0.07 -6.03 -0.40
N GLY A 125 -0.84 -5.30 -1.18
CA GLY A 125 -0.93 -5.50 -2.61
C GLY A 125 0.43 -5.25 -3.26
N VAL A 126 0.88 -4.02 -3.24
CA VAL A 126 2.23 -3.61 -3.64
C VAL A 126 2.55 -2.17 -3.22
N GLY A 127 3.67 -1.97 -2.56
CA GLY A 127 4.27 -0.66 -2.32
C GLY A 127 5.03 -0.15 -3.54
N GLU A 128 6.27 0.25 -3.36
CA GLU A 128 7.15 0.56 -4.50
C GLU A 128 7.45 -0.72 -5.29
N TRP A 129 8.17 -1.65 -4.68
CA TRP A 129 8.45 -3.00 -5.18
C TRP A 129 8.01 -4.08 -4.20
N ALA A 130 8.14 -3.81 -2.90
CA ALA A 130 7.80 -4.75 -1.86
C ALA A 130 6.30 -5.02 -1.82
N THR A 131 5.95 -6.29 -1.58
CA THR A 131 4.59 -6.80 -1.38
C THR A 131 4.42 -7.38 0.01
N ALA A 132 5.53 -7.82 0.61
CA ALA A 132 5.61 -8.27 1.98
C ALA A 132 6.99 -7.92 2.54
N THR A 133 7.07 -7.57 3.81
CA THR A 133 8.35 -7.36 4.50
C THR A 133 8.34 -7.99 5.89
N GLN A 134 9.52 -8.39 6.33
CA GLN A 134 9.80 -8.84 7.69
C GLN A 134 10.82 -7.90 8.32
N GLY A 135 10.60 -7.52 9.55
CA GLY A 135 11.46 -6.58 10.27
C GLY A 135 11.42 -6.75 11.77
N ILE A 136 12.18 -5.90 12.44
CA ILE A 136 12.25 -5.81 13.90
C ILE A 136 12.02 -4.36 14.30
N GLY A 137 11.12 -4.14 15.25
CA GLY A 137 10.95 -2.88 15.95
C GLY A 137 11.70 -2.91 17.27
N ARG A 138 12.46 -1.85 17.61
CA ARG A 138 13.13 -1.68 18.89
C ARG A 138 13.15 -0.22 19.30
N GLY A 139 12.54 0.12 20.44
CA GLY A 139 12.41 1.49 20.93
C GLY A 139 11.68 2.37 19.90
N ASN A 140 12.38 3.28 19.24
CA ASN A 140 11.82 4.17 18.22
C ASN A 140 12.27 3.84 16.78
N LYS A 141 12.79 2.64 16.55
CA LYS A 141 13.32 2.21 15.23
C LYS A 141 12.55 1.02 14.70
N CYS A 142 12.27 1.06 13.41
CA CYS A 142 11.75 -0.06 12.62
C CYS A 142 12.78 -0.40 11.54
N GLU A 143 13.33 -1.60 11.59
CA GLU A 143 14.29 -2.11 10.62
C GLU A 143 13.65 -3.23 9.81
N LEU A 144 13.49 -3.01 8.50
CA LEU A 144 13.01 -4.04 7.56
C LEU A 144 14.22 -4.85 7.08
N ILE A 145 14.20 -6.15 7.31
CA ILE A 145 15.35 -7.06 7.10
C ILE A 145 15.19 -7.86 5.82
N ARG A 146 13.95 -8.22 5.47
CA ARG A 146 13.64 -9.04 4.29
C ARG A 146 12.42 -8.50 3.59
N GLU A 147 12.38 -8.68 2.27
CA GLU A 147 11.22 -8.32 1.46
C GLU A 147 10.91 -9.40 0.41
N ILE A 148 9.65 -9.48 0.03
CA ILE A 148 9.18 -10.16 -1.16
C ILE A 148 8.71 -9.06 -2.11
N ARG A 149 9.09 -9.19 -3.39
CA ARG A 149 8.81 -8.17 -4.40
C ARG A 149 7.72 -8.61 -5.36
N PHE A 150 7.06 -7.61 -5.91
CA PHE A 150 6.16 -7.76 -7.05
C PHE A 150 6.84 -8.58 -8.19
N PRO A 151 6.16 -9.54 -8.85
CA PRO A 151 4.71 -9.73 -8.82
C PRO A 151 4.19 -10.69 -7.73
N HIS A 152 5.03 -11.27 -6.89
CA HIS A 152 4.60 -12.22 -5.87
C HIS A 152 3.99 -11.47 -4.68
N SER A 153 2.66 -11.52 -4.56
CA SER A 153 1.90 -10.76 -3.56
C SER A 153 0.71 -11.54 -3.02
N LEU A 154 0.66 -11.74 -1.70
CA LEU A 154 -0.52 -12.31 -1.04
C LEU A 154 -1.69 -11.33 -1.05
N GLY A 155 -1.43 -10.03 -0.97
CA GLY A 155 -2.48 -9.02 -1.07
C GLY A 155 -3.16 -9.04 -2.44
N LEU A 156 -2.39 -9.14 -3.54
CA LEU A 156 -2.96 -9.28 -4.89
C LEU A 156 -3.63 -10.64 -5.09
N LEU A 157 -3.13 -11.71 -4.49
CA LEU A 157 -3.82 -13.01 -4.47
C LEU A 157 -5.20 -12.87 -3.82
N TYR A 158 -5.26 -12.21 -2.67
CA TYR A 158 -6.51 -11.95 -1.97
C TYR A 158 -7.46 -11.09 -2.81
N SER A 159 -6.96 -10.07 -3.48
CA SER A 159 -7.73 -9.24 -4.41
C SER A 159 -8.22 -10.04 -5.62
N ALA A 160 -7.44 -10.97 -6.15
CA ALA A 160 -7.88 -11.86 -7.24
C ALA A 160 -9.07 -12.73 -6.81
N PHE A 161 -9.03 -13.32 -5.62
CA PHE A 161 -10.19 -14.05 -5.08
C PHE A 161 -11.37 -13.13 -4.78
N THR A 162 -11.13 -11.92 -4.29
CA THR A 162 -12.18 -10.92 -4.08
C THR A 162 -12.92 -10.62 -5.39
N TYR A 163 -12.17 -10.43 -6.48
CA TYR A 163 -12.73 -10.24 -7.81
C TYR A 163 -13.50 -11.48 -8.31
N TYR A 164 -12.90 -12.66 -8.17
CA TYR A 164 -13.52 -13.92 -8.58
C TYR A 164 -14.87 -14.17 -7.89
N LEU A 165 -14.98 -13.80 -6.62
CA LEU A 165 -16.22 -13.89 -5.85
C LEU A 165 -17.25 -12.78 -6.18
N GLY A 166 -16.97 -11.93 -7.15
CA GLY A 166 -17.88 -10.87 -7.60
C GLY A 166 -17.88 -9.60 -6.73
N PHE A 167 -16.90 -9.46 -5.84
CA PHE A 167 -16.76 -8.26 -5.03
C PHE A 167 -15.82 -7.23 -5.67
N LYS A 168 -16.01 -5.96 -5.30
CA LYS A 168 -15.19 -4.86 -5.80
C LYS A 168 -13.82 -4.88 -5.14
N VAL A 169 -12.76 -5.07 -5.94
CA VAL A 169 -11.35 -5.01 -5.51
C VAL A 169 -11.01 -3.62 -4.97
N ASN A 170 -10.06 -3.55 -4.03
CA ASN A 170 -9.65 -2.37 -3.28
C ASN A 170 -10.78 -1.71 -2.47
N SER A 171 -11.85 -2.46 -2.21
CA SER A 171 -13.02 -1.94 -1.52
C SER A 171 -13.78 -2.97 -0.69
N ALA A 172 -13.79 -4.22 -1.10
CA ALA A 172 -14.65 -5.24 -0.50
C ALA A 172 -13.90 -6.50 -0.06
N GLU A 173 -12.58 -6.44 0.06
CA GLU A 173 -11.76 -7.50 0.65
C GLU A 173 -12.24 -7.85 2.07
N TYR A 174 -12.65 -6.83 2.85
CA TYR A 174 -13.21 -7.05 4.20
C TYR A 174 -14.52 -7.86 4.19
N LYS A 175 -15.29 -7.83 3.09
CA LYS A 175 -16.50 -8.65 2.95
C LYS A 175 -16.16 -10.12 2.76
N VAL A 176 -15.11 -10.39 1.99
CA VAL A 176 -14.57 -11.76 1.83
C VAL A 176 -14.07 -12.27 3.18
N MET A 177 -13.33 -11.46 3.92
CA MET A 177 -12.89 -11.76 5.28
C MET A 177 -14.07 -12.04 6.22
N GLY A 178 -15.11 -11.20 6.17
CA GLY A 178 -16.32 -11.38 6.99
C GLY A 178 -17.15 -12.60 6.59
N ALA A 179 -17.10 -13.04 5.35
CA ALA A 179 -17.80 -14.24 4.87
C ALA A 179 -17.03 -15.55 5.17
N ALA A 180 -15.71 -15.48 5.29
CA ALA A 180 -14.84 -16.65 5.47
C ALA A 180 -15.25 -17.56 6.65
N PRO A 181 -15.62 -17.05 7.84
CA PRO A 181 -16.02 -17.91 8.96
C PRO A 181 -17.30 -18.75 8.73
N TYR A 182 -18.10 -18.41 7.73
CA TYR A 182 -19.31 -19.16 7.37
C TYR A 182 -19.06 -20.27 6.36
N GLY A 183 -17.81 -20.38 5.86
CA GLY A 183 -17.38 -21.36 4.89
C GLY A 183 -16.54 -22.47 5.49
N GLU A 184 -16.16 -23.43 4.63
CA GLU A 184 -15.19 -24.48 4.95
C GLU A 184 -13.96 -24.30 4.06
N PRO A 185 -12.72 -24.55 4.55
CA PRO A 185 -11.48 -24.32 3.78
C PRO A 185 -11.21 -25.44 2.76
N LYS A 186 -12.19 -25.73 1.88
CA LYS A 186 -12.15 -26.86 0.92
C LYS A 186 -11.03 -26.76 -0.12
N TYR A 187 -10.55 -25.56 -0.40
CA TYR A 187 -9.58 -25.29 -1.47
C TYR A 187 -8.17 -25.00 -0.94
N TYR A 188 -7.94 -25.17 0.37
CA TYR A 188 -6.66 -24.85 0.99
C TYR A 188 -5.49 -25.58 0.33
N ASP A 189 -5.58 -26.89 0.21
CA ASP A 189 -4.52 -27.72 -0.36
C ASP A 189 -4.28 -27.40 -1.85
N GLN A 190 -5.36 -27.19 -2.61
CA GLN A 190 -5.28 -26.80 -4.03
C GLN A 190 -4.61 -25.42 -4.23
N ILE A 191 -4.86 -24.46 -3.34
CA ILE A 191 -4.22 -23.16 -3.38
C ILE A 191 -2.71 -23.30 -3.14
N LEU A 192 -2.30 -24.08 -2.16
CA LEU A 192 -0.88 -24.33 -1.87
C LEU A 192 -0.21 -25.17 -2.96
N GLU A 193 -0.90 -26.14 -3.55
CA GLU A 193 -0.35 -26.97 -4.62
C GLU A 193 -0.18 -26.21 -5.94
N HIS A 194 -1.13 -25.32 -6.28
CA HIS A 194 -1.18 -24.73 -7.62
C HIS A 194 -0.86 -23.24 -7.67
N LEU A 195 -1.14 -22.47 -6.62
CA LEU A 195 -1.06 -21.01 -6.67
C LEU A 195 0.08 -20.44 -5.85
N VAL A 196 0.43 -21.08 -4.71
CA VAL A 196 1.38 -20.52 -3.73
C VAL A 196 2.46 -21.54 -3.38
N ASP A 197 3.67 -21.32 -3.84
CA ASP A 197 4.86 -22.05 -3.39
C ASP A 197 5.35 -21.41 -2.07
N LEU A 198 4.92 -21.98 -0.95
CA LEU A 198 5.32 -21.55 0.38
C LEU A 198 6.65 -22.22 0.77
N ARG A 199 7.61 -21.42 1.22
CA ARG A 199 8.98 -21.85 1.51
C ARG A 199 9.35 -21.65 2.96
N ASP A 200 10.41 -22.35 3.38
CA ASP A 200 11.00 -22.18 4.69
C ASP A 200 11.41 -20.72 4.95
N GLY A 201 11.28 -20.28 6.21
CA GLY A 201 11.56 -18.90 6.60
C GLY A 201 10.47 -17.88 6.22
N GLY A 202 9.28 -18.35 5.81
CA GLY A 202 8.12 -17.51 5.53
C GLY A 202 8.17 -16.80 4.19
N SER A 203 9.09 -17.18 3.30
CA SER A 203 9.06 -16.70 1.92
C SER A 203 8.04 -17.48 1.09
N PHE A 204 7.57 -16.85 0.01
CA PHE A 204 6.63 -17.49 -0.91
C PHE A 204 6.83 -17.01 -2.34
N ARG A 205 6.31 -17.79 -3.29
CA ARG A 205 6.13 -17.37 -4.69
C ARG A 205 4.75 -17.74 -5.16
N LEU A 206 4.19 -16.91 -6.05
CA LEU A 206 2.96 -17.25 -6.77
C LEU A 206 3.30 -17.87 -8.13
N ASP A 207 2.51 -18.84 -8.57
CA ASP A 207 2.60 -19.34 -9.94
C ASP A 207 1.90 -18.36 -10.89
N MET A 208 2.70 -17.47 -11.50
CA MET A 208 2.21 -16.36 -12.32
C MET A 208 1.47 -16.79 -13.58
N LYS A 209 1.45 -18.09 -13.94
CA LYS A 209 0.64 -18.58 -15.07
C LYS A 209 -0.88 -18.43 -14.84
N TYR A 210 -1.31 -18.31 -13.57
CA TYR A 210 -2.71 -18.11 -13.20
C TYR A 210 -3.13 -16.64 -13.05
N PHE A 211 -2.20 -15.70 -13.15
CA PHE A 211 -2.44 -14.28 -12.88
C PHE A 211 -2.04 -13.41 -14.07
N SER A 212 -2.74 -12.29 -14.22
CA SER A 212 -2.49 -11.31 -15.28
C SER A 212 -2.29 -9.89 -14.78
N TYR A 213 -2.25 -9.66 -13.47
CA TYR A 213 -2.19 -8.33 -12.90
C TYR A 213 -0.83 -7.62 -13.10
N ASP A 214 0.16 -8.30 -13.62
CA ASP A 214 1.44 -7.73 -14.03
C ASP A 214 1.39 -7.08 -15.42
N TYR A 215 0.36 -7.38 -16.24
CA TYR A 215 0.19 -6.81 -17.57
C TYR A 215 -1.24 -6.39 -17.94
N GLY A 216 -2.27 -6.81 -17.17
CA GLY A 216 -3.70 -6.63 -17.48
C GLY A 216 -4.48 -5.75 -16.53
#